data_0d469a2d210055ac0db747efef37f214
#
_entry.id   0d469a2d210055ac0db747efef37f214
#
_cell.length_a   1.000
_cell.length_b   1.000
_cell.length_c   1.000
_cell.angle_alpha   90.00
_cell.angle_beta   90.00
_cell.angle_gamma   90.00
#
_symmetry.space_group_name_H-M   'P 1'
#
loop_
_entity.id
_entity.type
_entity.pdbx_description
1 polymer ?
#
loop_
_entity_poly.entity_id
_entity_poly.type
_entity_poly.pdbx_seq_one_letter_code
_entity_poly.pdbx_strand_id
1 'polypeptide(L)'
;MKKNTRSHTLQQILSGHRRLLAALVIVLLLAGASVLWALRARKTSLTIVADFKTADYPVAIVGTAEGGYVATAGGQIFSVSAWETQGQSTELHDPTTLLVLSTSGKYLLAGGQHLTLLDSTLHQKWSRKTTTPSVVEQALFTTNGEVAVVYSFLGNQSRQVVTYNLAGTYLNGYTVPDFGRGAQVSLAGTGMLVVSLSNGTIYTVSPQGTVIAKFTVPNADQKLAGLVAAVDPTGTRILAGYSFNVSGGSEPLPRYVFDETGKVIAQVTADADNPGIQTAGNCFVLLGRTVDLLDKDGKRLLSASKLNFNAIDASISGEDCALLFQEQTSSQTAVYFLGVYDLQTGALKRQWSTAESSEIRVFQMPGMHSVLALGTGIFVLAP
;
A
#
# COMPACT_ATOMS: atom_id res chain seq x y z
N MET A 1 -6.61 -19.57 86.41
CA MET A 1 -6.92 -18.82 85.22
C MET A 1 -5.65 -18.26 84.56
N LYS A 2 -4.93 -19.03 83.74
CA LYS A 2 -3.77 -18.59 82.95
C LYS A 2 -3.61 -19.51 81.73
N LYS A 3 -4.54 -19.46 80.72
CA LYS A 3 -4.41 -20.31 79.51
C LYS A 3 -4.79 -19.63 78.18
N ASN A 4 -5.16 -18.33 78.14
CA ASN A 4 -5.68 -17.70 76.95
C ASN A 4 -4.78 -16.70 76.24
N THR A 5 -3.60 -16.37 76.77
CA THR A 5 -2.72 -15.31 76.20
C THR A 5 -1.77 -15.82 75.12
N ARG A 6 -1.46 -17.10 75.04
CA ARG A 6 -0.55 -17.67 74.03
C ARG A 6 -1.19 -17.90 72.64
N SER A 7 -2.50 -18.12 72.55
CA SER A 7 -3.17 -18.39 71.26
C SER A 7 -3.33 -17.12 70.43
N HIS A 8 -3.54 -15.95 71.03
CA HIS A 8 -3.66 -14.67 70.34
C HIS A 8 -2.37 -14.19 69.68
N THR A 9 -1.23 -14.46 70.34
CA THR A 9 0.09 -14.03 69.79
C THR A 9 0.49 -14.86 68.58
N LEU A 10 0.21 -16.16 68.59
CA LEU A 10 0.49 -17.05 67.46
C LEU A 10 -0.40 -16.73 66.23
N GLN A 11 -1.68 -16.40 66.45
CA GLN A 11 -2.59 -15.97 65.35
C GLN A 11 -2.18 -14.61 64.75
N GLN A 12 -1.68 -13.66 65.55
CA GLN A 12 -1.17 -12.39 65.07
C GLN A 12 0.13 -12.54 64.25
N ILE A 13 1.05 -13.40 64.69
CA ILE A 13 2.30 -13.71 63.97
C ILE A 13 1.99 -14.40 62.63
N LEU A 14 1.08 -15.39 62.64
CA LEU A 14 0.65 -16.09 61.41
C LEU A 14 -0.10 -15.18 60.42
N SER A 15 -0.92 -14.22 60.91
CA SER A 15 -1.62 -13.24 60.05
C SER A 15 -0.66 -12.21 59.49
N GLY A 16 0.37 -11.81 60.24
CA GLY A 16 1.45 -10.92 59.72
C GLY A 16 2.26 -11.56 58.60
N HIS A 17 2.64 -12.84 58.76
CA HIS A 17 3.37 -13.57 57.70
C HIS A 17 2.54 -13.81 56.44
N ARG A 18 1.23 -14.07 56.55
CA ARG A 18 0.34 -14.19 55.41
C ARG A 18 0.20 -12.87 54.64
N ARG A 19 0.12 -11.74 55.34
CA ARG A 19 0.09 -10.40 54.69
C ARG A 19 1.41 -10.06 54.00
N LEU A 20 2.54 -10.40 54.60
CA LEU A 20 3.87 -10.22 54.01
C LEU A 20 4.07 -11.10 52.76
N LEU A 21 3.64 -12.35 52.82
CA LEU A 21 3.66 -13.26 51.66
C LEU A 21 2.74 -12.78 50.52
N ALA A 22 1.54 -12.32 50.84
CA ALA A 22 0.63 -11.77 49.84
C ALA A 22 1.20 -10.50 49.20
N ALA A 23 1.82 -9.58 49.96
CA ALA A 23 2.49 -8.42 49.45
C ALA A 23 3.68 -8.77 48.54
N LEU A 24 4.48 -9.74 48.93
CA LEU A 24 5.60 -10.25 48.10
C LEU A 24 5.14 -10.84 46.77
N VAL A 25 4.06 -11.61 46.77
CA VAL A 25 3.46 -12.19 45.55
C VAL A 25 2.94 -11.08 44.63
N ILE A 26 2.28 -10.05 45.17
CA ILE A 26 1.79 -8.92 44.40
C ILE A 26 2.97 -8.16 43.74
N VAL A 27 4.04 -7.91 44.49
CA VAL A 27 5.24 -7.24 43.96
C VAL A 27 5.90 -8.05 42.89
N LEU A 28 6.00 -9.38 43.04
CA LEU A 28 6.53 -10.28 42.00
C LEU A 28 5.66 -10.32 40.75
N LEU A 29 4.34 -10.32 40.90
CA LEU A 29 3.40 -10.26 39.77
C LEU A 29 3.50 -8.92 39.03
N LEU A 30 3.61 -7.80 39.74
CA LEU A 30 3.79 -6.47 39.14
C LEU A 30 5.16 -6.35 38.45
N ALA A 31 6.22 -6.87 39.06
CA ALA A 31 7.55 -6.92 38.45
C ALA A 31 7.55 -7.81 37.19
N GLY A 32 6.92 -8.98 37.27
CA GLY A 32 6.74 -9.87 36.10
C GLY A 32 5.92 -9.22 34.99
N ALA A 33 4.83 -8.55 35.31
CA ALA A 33 4.01 -7.82 34.36
C ALA A 33 4.77 -6.66 33.70
N SER A 34 5.56 -5.91 34.47
CA SER A 34 6.39 -4.82 33.93
C SER A 34 7.51 -5.30 33.01
N VAL A 35 8.14 -6.43 33.34
CA VAL A 35 9.15 -7.07 32.47
C VAL A 35 8.50 -7.59 31.18
N LEU A 36 7.35 -8.28 31.28
CA LEU A 36 6.59 -8.73 30.10
C LEU A 36 6.13 -7.56 29.23
N TRP A 37 5.69 -6.47 29.85
CA TRP A 37 5.31 -5.25 29.13
C TRP A 37 6.52 -4.61 28.42
N ALA A 38 7.68 -4.50 29.10
CA ALA A 38 8.91 -3.98 28.51
C ALA A 38 9.45 -4.86 27.37
N LEU A 39 9.36 -6.19 27.50
CA LEU A 39 9.71 -7.14 26.45
C LEU A 39 8.75 -7.04 25.25
N ARG A 40 7.45 -6.83 25.52
CA ARG A 40 6.44 -6.64 24.49
C ARG A 40 6.61 -5.29 23.75
N ALA A 41 6.93 -4.21 24.51
CA ALA A 41 7.22 -2.90 23.93
C ALA A 41 8.48 -2.92 23.05
N ARG A 42 9.52 -3.66 23.44
CA ARG A 42 10.73 -3.83 22.60
C ARG A 42 10.45 -4.58 21.29
N LYS A 43 9.51 -5.53 21.29
CA LYS A 43 9.10 -6.27 20.08
C LYS A 43 8.22 -5.45 19.14
N THR A 44 7.66 -4.34 19.60
CA THR A 44 6.76 -3.48 18.80
C THR A 44 7.45 -2.30 18.14
N SER A 45 8.74 -2.07 18.37
CA SER A 45 9.48 -0.99 17.73
C SER A 45 10.22 -1.50 16.48
N LEU A 46 10.09 -0.76 15.37
CA LEU A 46 10.93 -0.91 14.20
C LEU A 46 12.19 -0.05 14.39
N THR A 47 13.32 -0.54 13.91
CA THR A 47 14.59 0.18 13.93
C THR A 47 15.13 0.37 12.52
N ILE A 48 15.84 1.48 12.28
CA ILE A 48 16.56 1.68 11.01
C ILE A 48 17.73 0.71 11.00
N VAL A 49 17.73 -0.21 10.03
CA VAL A 49 18.81 -1.20 9.84
C VAL A 49 19.72 -0.83 8.69
N ALA A 50 19.26 -0.03 7.75
CA ALA A 50 20.07 0.51 6.67
C ALA A 50 19.57 1.89 6.24
N ASP A 51 20.49 2.71 5.73
CA ASP A 51 20.25 4.05 5.21
C ASP A 51 21.11 4.24 3.96
N PHE A 52 20.47 4.56 2.83
CA PHE A 52 21.13 4.79 1.55
C PHE A 52 20.83 6.20 1.07
N LYS A 53 21.83 6.86 0.49
CA LYS A 53 21.66 8.15 -0.19
C LYS A 53 21.70 7.97 -1.70
N THR A 54 20.78 8.62 -2.39
CA THR A 54 20.70 8.67 -3.84
C THR A 54 21.09 10.04 -4.35
N ALA A 55 21.56 10.11 -5.59
CA ALA A 55 21.92 11.39 -6.22
C ALA A 55 20.67 12.27 -6.49
N ASP A 56 19.52 11.63 -6.67
CA ASP A 56 18.22 12.26 -6.93
C ASP A 56 17.12 11.55 -6.13
N TYR A 57 15.89 12.11 -6.05
CA TYR A 57 14.88 11.49 -5.18
C TYR A 57 14.40 10.16 -5.74
N PRO A 58 14.21 9.15 -4.86
CA PRO A 58 13.53 7.92 -5.21
C PRO A 58 12.09 8.19 -5.64
N VAL A 59 11.65 7.52 -6.69
CA VAL A 59 10.30 7.63 -7.25
C VAL A 59 9.54 6.32 -7.24
N ALA A 60 10.26 5.19 -7.15
CA ALA A 60 9.66 3.87 -7.06
C ALA A 60 10.59 2.89 -6.33
N ILE A 61 10.00 2.00 -5.55
CA ILE A 61 10.66 0.92 -4.83
C ILE A 61 9.86 -0.35 -5.08
N VAL A 62 10.53 -1.44 -5.46
CA VAL A 62 9.90 -2.75 -5.59
C VAL A 62 10.85 -3.84 -5.12
N GLY A 63 10.33 -4.89 -4.53
CA GLY A 63 11.19 -5.99 -4.09
C GLY A 63 10.48 -7.13 -3.39
N THR A 64 11.32 -8.04 -2.89
CA THR A 64 10.95 -9.21 -2.11
C THR A 64 11.62 -9.14 -0.74
N ALA A 65 11.43 -10.16 0.10
CA ALA A 65 12.14 -10.27 1.39
C ALA A 65 13.69 -10.31 1.23
N GLU A 66 14.18 -10.77 0.09
CA GLU A 66 15.61 -10.96 -0.19
C GLU A 66 16.30 -9.71 -0.74
N GLY A 67 15.55 -8.67 -1.05
CA GLY A 67 16.05 -7.41 -1.61
C GLY A 67 15.15 -6.88 -2.72
N GLY A 68 15.59 -5.82 -3.38
CA GLY A 68 14.78 -5.18 -4.39
C GLY A 68 15.51 -4.17 -5.25
N TYR A 69 14.74 -3.26 -5.82
CA TYR A 69 15.21 -2.23 -6.73
C TYR A 69 14.59 -0.89 -6.37
N VAL A 70 15.38 0.14 -6.53
CA VAL A 70 14.98 1.53 -6.34
C VAL A 70 15.25 2.30 -7.62
N ALA A 71 14.27 3.08 -8.06
CA ALA A 71 14.43 4.04 -9.16
C ALA A 71 14.40 5.47 -8.64
N THR A 72 15.23 6.33 -9.22
CA THR A 72 15.25 7.77 -8.95
C THR A 72 14.61 8.56 -10.09
N ALA A 73 14.23 9.79 -9.81
CA ALA A 73 13.66 10.71 -10.79
C ALA A 73 14.63 10.99 -11.97
N GLY A 74 15.95 10.93 -11.74
CA GLY A 74 16.96 11.07 -12.77
C GLY A 74 17.15 9.85 -13.66
N GLY A 75 16.38 8.77 -13.48
CA GLY A 75 16.46 7.56 -14.31
C GLY A 75 17.47 6.53 -13.83
N GLN A 76 18.16 6.75 -12.72
CA GLN A 76 19.02 5.74 -12.12
C GLN A 76 18.18 4.65 -11.46
N ILE A 77 18.51 3.38 -11.72
CA ILE A 77 17.98 2.22 -11.03
C ILE A 77 19.13 1.47 -10.38
N PHE A 78 18.98 1.09 -9.14
CA PHE A 78 19.95 0.26 -8.44
C PHE A 78 19.26 -0.86 -7.66
N SER A 79 19.98 -1.98 -7.53
CA SER A 79 19.55 -3.10 -6.71
C SER A 79 19.97 -2.89 -5.26
N VAL A 80 19.18 -3.46 -4.34
CA VAL A 80 19.51 -3.52 -2.91
C VAL A 80 19.42 -4.98 -2.48
N SER A 81 20.54 -5.56 -2.05
CA SER A 81 20.60 -6.95 -1.60
C SER A 81 20.26 -7.03 -0.13
N ALA A 82 19.37 -7.96 0.22
CA ALA A 82 18.88 -8.18 1.60
C ALA A 82 18.41 -6.91 2.31
N TRP A 83 18.14 -5.83 1.56
CA TRP A 83 17.81 -4.50 2.07
C TRP A 83 18.90 -3.86 2.96
N GLU A 84 20.13 -4.33 2.84
CA GLU A 84 21.27 -3.87 3.64
C GLU A 84 22.38 -3.23 2.79
N THR A 85 22.54 -3.66 1.55
CA THR A 85 23.65 -3.27 0.72
C THR A 85 23.21 -2.85 -0.67
N GLN A 86 23.61 -1.64 -1.09
CA GLN A 86 23.43 -1.18 -2.45
C GLN A 86 24.33 -2.01 -3.39
N GLY A 87 23.70 -2.59 -4.42
CA GLY A 87 24.35 -3.44 -5.41
C GLY A 87 24.59 -2.74 -6.74
N GLN A 88 24.30 -3.46 -7.82
CA GLN A 88 24.49 -2.96 -9.19
C GLN A 88 23.55 -1.80 -9.50
N SER A 89 23.96 -0.91 -10.38
CA SER A 89 23.13 0.16 -10.88
C SER A 89 23.18 0.25 -12.40
N THR A 90 22.11 0.76 -12.98
CA THR A 90 22.00 1.13 -14.38
C THR A 90 21.35 2.50 -14.49
N GLU A 91 21.62 3.21 -15.57
CA GLU A 91 21.01 4.50 -15.86
C GLU A 91 20.17 4.37 -17.12
N LEU A 92 18.93 4.79 -17.03
CA LEU A 92 18.01 4.88 -18.17
C LEU A 92 18.10 6.27 -18.78
N HIS A 93 17.81 6.36 -20.07
CA HIS A 93 17.87 7.66 -20.78
C HIS A 93 16.76 8.64 -20.35
N ASP A 94 15.70 8.13 -19.73
CA ASP A 94 14.53 8.94 -19.34
C ASP A 94 14.25 8.85 -17.85
N PRO A 95 13.64 9.91 -17.28
CA PRO A 95 13.10 9.85 -15.94
C PRO A 95 12.17 8.65 -15.76
N THR A 96 12.40 7.88 -14.71
CA THR A 96 11.55 6.74 -14.35
C THR A 96 10.41 7.23 -13.46
N THR A 97 9.19 6.78 -13.72
CA THR A 97 7.99 7.13 -12.93
C THR A 97 7.39 5.92 -12.23
N LEU A 98 7.71 4.72 -12.70
CA LEU A 98 7.23 3.47 -12.09
C LEU A 98 8.26 2.35 -12.22
N LEU A 99 8.23 1.44 -11.25
CA LEU A 99 8.90 0.13 -11.31
C LEU A 99 7.88 -0.98 -11.07
N VAL A 100 8.03 -2.08 -11.77
CA VAL A 100 7.22 -3.30 -11.53
C VAL A 100 8.15 -4.51 -11.58
N LEU A 101 8.16 -5.28 -10.51
CA LEU A 101 8.91 -6.54 -10.44
C LEU A 101 8.02 -7.71 -10.88
N SER A 102 8.54 -8.60 -11.70
CA SER A 102 7.83 -9.84 -12.03
C SER A 102 7.67 -10.72 -10.79
N THR A 103 6.63 -11.53 -10.74
CA THR A 103 6.39 -12.47 -9.63
C THR A 103 7.52 -13.46 -9.41
N SER A 104 8.27 -13.76 -10.47
CA SER A 104 9.47 -14.62 -10.40
C SER A 104 10.73 -13.89 -9.92
N GLY A 105 10.70 -12.57 -9.75
CA GLY A 105 11.87 -11.73 -9.44
C GLY A 105 12.91 -11.62 -10.57
N LYS A 106 12.69 -12.27 -11.73
CA LYS A 106 13.67 -12.34 -12.83
C LYS A 106 13.69 -11.12 -13.73
N TYR A 107 12.62 -10.35 -13.77
CA TYR A 107 12.45 -9.22 -14.65
C TYR A 107 11.93 -8.01 -13.91
N LEU A 108 12.39 -6.85 -14.34
CA LEU A 108 11.98 -5.54 -13.83
C LEU A 108 11.50 -4.69 -15.01
N LEU A 109 10.31 -4.11 -14.90
CA LEU A 109 9.82 -3.08 -15.80
C LEU A 109 10.11 -1.72 -15.20
N ALA A 110 10.68 -0.83 -16.00
CA ALA A 110 10.83 0.58 -15.68
C ALA A 110 10.04 1.40 -16.71
N GLY A 111 9.17 2.26 -16.23
CA GLY A 111 8.31 3.11 -17.04
C GLY A 111 8.57 4.59 -16.82
N GLY A 112 8.56 5.33 -17.92
CA GLY A 112 8.69 6.77 -18.00
C GLY A 112 8.15 7.20 -19.36
N GLN A 113 8.95 7.92 -20.17
CA GLN A 113 8.61 8.14 -21.58
C GLN A 113 8.84 6.86 -22.42
N HIS A 114 9.74 5.99 -21.98
CA HIS A 114 9.94 4.65 -22.51
C HIS A 114 9.46 3.61 -21.50
N LEU A 115 9.07 2.45 -22.02
CA LEU A 115 8.93 1.23 -21.23
C LEU A 115 10.16 0.37 -21.46
N THR A 116 10.91 0.08 -20.42
CA THR A 116 12.15 -0.70 -20.49
C THR A 116 12.01 -1.97 -19.66
N LEU A 117 12.34 -3.12 -20.26
CA LEU A 117 12.48 -4.39 -19.55
C LEU A 117 13.95 -4.63 -19.23
N LEU A 118 14.22 -4.86 -17.96
CA LEU A 118 15.52 -5.25 -17.43
C LEU A 118 15.45 -6.69 -16.88
N ASP A 119 16.59 -7.38 -16.86
CA ASP A 119 16.72 -8.60 -16.06
C ASP A 119 17.09 -8.28 -14.60
N SER A 120 17.19 -9.32 -13.77
CA SER A 120 17.52 -9.17 -12.34
C SER A 120 18.91 -8.61 -12.07
N THR A 121 19.77 -8.56 -13.08
CA THR A 121 21.12 -7.95 -13.04
C THR A 121 21.15 -6.56 -13.67
N LEU A 122 19.97 -5.96 -13.90
CA LEU A 122 19.78 -4.64 -14.48
C LEU A 122 20.29 -4.50 -15.93
N HIS A 123 20.51 -5.61 -16.65
CA HIS A 123 20.79 -5.54 -18.07
C HIS A 123 19.50 -5.35 -18.87
N GLN A 124 19.52 -4.34 -19.75
CA GLN A 124 18.38 -4.05 -20.61
C GLN A 124 18.14 -5.18 -21.61
N LYS A 125 16.95 -5.76 -21.61
CA LYS A 125 16.48 -6.74 -22.61
C LYS A 125 15.92 -6.02 -23.82
N TRP A 126 15.05 -5.05 -23.60
CA TRP A 126 14.51 -4.19 -24.64
C TRP A 126 13.99 -2.89 -24.05
N SER A 127 13.80 -1.89 -24.89
CA SER A 127 13.10 -0.65 -24.59
C SER A 127 12.11 -0.33 -25.71
N ARG A 128 10.96 0.22 -25.35
CA ARG A 128 9.88 0.58 -26.26
C ARG A 128 9.40 1.99 -25.98
N LYS A 129 9.16 2.72 -27.06
CA LYS A 129 8.59 4.07 -27.02
C LYS A 129 7.50 4.17 -28.06
N THR A 130 6.52 5.01 -27.84
CA THR A 130 5.52 5.34 -28.86
C THR A 130 6.09 6.35 -29.85
N THR A 131 5.53 6.40 -31.05
CA THR A 131 5.91 7.41 -32.06
C THR A 131 5.46 8.82 -31.69
N THR A 132 4.39 8.95 -30.91
CA THR A 132 3.86 10.21 -30.39
C THR A 132 4.32 10.38 -28.94
N PRO A 133 4.68 11.62 -28.49
CA PRO A 133 5.06 11.84 -27.10
C PRO A 133 4.01 11.32 -26.12
N SER A 134 4.41 10.43 -25.25
CA SER A 134 3.56 9.78 -24.25
C SER A 134 4.36 9.47 -23.00
N VAL A 135 3.66 9.14 -21.93
CA VAL A 135 4.22 8.59 -20.70
C VAL A 135 3.58 7.24 -20.40
N VAL A 136 4.33 6.37 -19.77
CA VAL A 136 3.82 5.12 -19.22
C VAL A 136 3.03 5.46 -17.96
N GLU A 137 1.70 5.33 -18.05
CA GLU A 137 0.79 5.62 -16.93
C GLU A 137 0.72 4.40 -15.99
N GLN A 138 0.62 3.20 -16.56
CA GLN A 138 0.62 1.95 -15.82
C GLN A 138 1.33 0.87 -16.63
N ALA A 139 1.98 -0.07 -15.97
CA ALA A 139 2.50 -1.28 -16.57
C ALA A 139 2.47 -2.42 -15.55
N LEU A 140 2.34 -3.65 -16.03
CA LEU A 140 2.41 -4.84 -15.19
C LEU A 140 2.82 -6.07 -16.01
N PHE A 141 3.25 -7.11 -15.29
CA PHE A 141 3.34 -8.47 -15.84
C PHE A 141 1.99 -9.13 -15.71
N THR A 142 1.45 -9.61 -16.83
CA THR A 142 0.18 -10.33 -16.81
C THR A 142 0.34 -11.74 -16.25
N THR A 143 -0.76 -12.36 -15.86
CA THR A 143 -0.78 -13.75 -15.38
C THR A 143 -0.27 -14.75 -16.44
N ASN A 144 -0.31 -14.37 -17.72
CA ASN A 144 0.24 -15.16 -18.83
C ASN A 144 1.74 -14.95 -19.05
N GLY A 145 2.40 -14.11 -18.22
CA GLY A 145 3.82 -13.77 -18.36
C GLY A 145 4.12 -12.78 -19.48
N GLU A 146 3.12 -12.06 -19.96
CA GLU A 146 3.25 -10.96 -20.91
C GLU A 146 3.43 -9.63 -20.15
N VAL A 147 3.72 -8.55 -20.88
CA VAL A 147 3.80 -7.19 -20.36
C VAL A 147 2.65 -6.38 -20.92
N ALA A 148 1.71 -5.95 -20.08
CA ALA A 148 0.67 -5.00 -20.44
C ALA A 148 1.05 -3.60 -19.96
N VAL A 149 0.82 -2.60 -20.82
CA VAL A 149 1.16 -1.20 -20.54
C VAL A 149 0.05 -0.26 -21.02
N VAL A 150 -0.22 0.76 -20.23
CA VAL A 150 -1.09 1.89 -20.58
C VAL A 150 -0.20 3.09 -20.85
N TYR A 151 -0.19 3.53 -22.11
CA TYR A 151 0.43 4.81 -22.50
C TYR A 151 -0.60 5.95 -22.47
N SER A 152 -0.25 7.06 -21.87
CA SER A 152 -1.02 8.31 -21.90
C SER A 152 -0.34 9.32 -22.82
N PHE A 153 -1.05 9.81 -23.83
CA PHE A 153 -0.52 10.74 -24.81
C PHE A 153 -0.65 12.18 -24.33
N LEU A 154 0.46 12.93 -24.35
CA LEU A 154 0.54 14.27 -23.76
C LEU A 154 -0.30 15.34 -24.50
N GLY A 155 -0.57 15.13 -25.79
CA GLY A 155 -1.25 16.13 -26.61
C GLY A 155 -2.79 16.14 -26.49
N ASN A 156 -3.41 14.98 -26.33
CA ASN A 156 -4.86 14.82 -26.39
C ASN A 156 -5.45 14.03 -25.24
N GLN A 157 -4.62 13.62 -24.27
CA GLN A 157 -5.01 12.79 -23.13
C GLN A 157 -5.63 11.43 -23.49
N SER A 158 -5.47 11.01 -24.75
CA SER A 158 -5.88 9.66 -25.13
C SER A 158 -4.95 8.63 -24.52
N ARG A 159 -5.44 7.43 -24.38
CA ARG A 159 -4.69 6.30 -23.83
C ARG A 159 -4.67 5.15 -24.84
N GLN A 160 -3.55 4.44 -24.82
CA GLN A 160 -3.39 3.21 -25.59
C GLN A 160 -2.93 2.10 -24.65
N VAL A 161 -3.60 0.98 -24.69
CA VAL A 161 -3.13 -0.25 -24.05
C VAL A 161 -2.36 -1.06 -25.07
N VAL A 162 -1.17 -1.53 -24.70
CA VAL A 162 -0.33 -2.37 -25.56
C VAL A 162 0.16 -3.55 -24.75
N THR A 163 0.20 -4.72 -25.38
CA THR A 163 0.74 -5.93 -24.79
C THR A 163 1.95 -6.40 -25.58
N TYR A 164 3.02 -6.72 -24.87
CA TYR A 164 4.27 -7.28 -25.41
C TYR A 164 4.55 -8.64 -24.78
N ASN A 165 5.24 -9.52 -25.52
CA ASN A 165 5.86 -10.67 -24.87
C ASN A 165 7.18 -10.26 -24.18
N LEU A 166 7.79 -11.20 -23.43
CA LEU A 166 9.06 -10.94 -22.73
C LEU A 166 10.26 -10.69 -23.67
N ALA A 167 10.15 -11.03 -24.95
CA ALA A 167 11.14 -10.67 -25.97
C ALA A 167 10.94 -9.25 -26.53
N GLY A 168 9.88 -8.54 -26.09
CA GLY A 168 9.54 -7.20 -26.55
C GLY A 168 8.79 -7.18 -27.88
N THR A 169 8.31 -8.31 -28.36
CA THR A 169 7.46 -8.38 -29.57
C THR A 169 6.07 -7.89 -29.22
N TYR A 170 5.55 -6.96 -30.03
CA TYR A 170 4.17 -6.51 -29.95
C TYR A 170 3.21 -7.69 -30.18
N LEU A 171 2.27 -7.88 -29.28
CA LEU A 171 1.25 -8.92 -29.39
C LEU A 171 -0.11 -8.35 -29.78
N ASN A 172 -0.53 -7.31 -29.04
CA ASN A 172 -1.83 -6.68 -29.21
C ASN A 172 -1.79 -5.23 -28.73
N GLY A 173 -2.75 -4.42 -29.19
CA GLY A 173 -2.93 -3.07 -28.67
C GLY A 173 -4.22 -2.45 -29.20
N TYR A 174 -4.79 -1.58 -28.40
CA TYR A 174 -5.99 -0.84 -28.74
C TYR A 174 -5.95 0.56 -28.12
N THR A 175 -6.59 1.50 -28.79
CA THR A 175 -6.83 2.81 -28.21
C THR A 175 -8.01 2.74 -27.26
N VAL A 176 -7.83 3.17 -26.03
CA VAL A 176 -8.94 3.31 -25.07
C VAL A 176 -9.89 4.35 -25.65
N PRO A 177 -11.19 4.05 -25.78
CA PRO A 177 -12.14 5.03 -26.25
C PRO A 177 -12.03 6.35 -25.50
N ASP A 178 -12.23 7.47 -26.19
CA ASP A 178 -12.21 8.78 -25.56
C ASP A 178 -13.45 8.93 -24.66
N PHE A 179 -13.24 8.75 -23.38
CA PHE A 179 -14.26 8.93 -22.35
C PHE A 179 -14.28 10.35 -21.76
N GLY A 180 -13.51 11.28 -22.35
CA GLY A 180 -13.43 12.66 -21.90
C GLY A 180 -12.42 12.91 -20.78
N ARG A 181 -12.30 14.17 -20.39
CA ARG A 181 -11.39 14.59 -19.33
C ARG A 181 -11.82 14.02 -17.98
N GLY A 182 -10.86 13.55 -17.20
CA GLY A 182 -11.08 13.03 -15.85
C GLY A 182 -11.37 11.54 -15.78
N ALA A 183 -11.26 10.80 -16.89
CA ALA A 183 -11.29 9.34 -16.83
C ALA A 183 -10.05 8.81 -16.09
N GLN A 184 -10.28 7.93 -15.13
CA GLN A 184 -9.22 7.18 -14.46
C GLN A 184 -9.16 5.77 -15.03
N VAL A 185 -7.99 5.19 -15.06
CA VAL A 185 -7.78 3.82 -15.54
C VAL A 185 -7.13 2.97 -14.45
N SER A 186 -7.46 1.68 -14.44
CA SER A 186 -6.83 0.70 -13.56
C SER A 186 -6.66 -0.61 -14.35
N LEU A 187 -5.43 -1.11 -14.42
CA LEU A 187 -5.06 -2.30 -15.17
C LEU A 187 -4.95 -3.51 -14.23
N ALA A 188 -5.65 -4.59 -14.54
CA ALA A 188 -5.58 -5.85 -13.80
C ALA A 188 -4.48 -6.77 -14.32
N GLY A 189 -4.03 -7.71 -13.50
CA GLY A 189 -3.03 -8.71 -13.86
C GLY A 189 -3.45 -9.65 -15.02
N THR A 190 -4.75 -9.74 -15.32
CA THR A 190 -5.26 -10.42 -16.49
C THR A 190 -5.11 -9.62 -17.79
N GLY A 191 -4.66 -8.36 -17.70
CA GLY A 191 -4.66 -7.41 -18.82
C GLY A 191 -6.02 -6.72 -19.06
N MET A 192 -7.03 -6.99 -18.23
CA MET A 192 -8.30 -6.26 -18.27
C MET A 192 -8.09 -4.82 -17.80
N LEU A 193 -8.71 -3.87 -18.48
CA LEU A 193 -8.71 -2.46 -18.11
C LEU A 193 -10.07 -2.07 -17.53
N VAL A 194 -10.03 -1.35 -16.42
CA VAL A 194 -11.19 -0.67 -15.83
C VAL A 194 -11.04 0.82 -16.08
N VAL A 195 -12.06 1.44 -16.66
CA VAL A 195 -12.11 2.88 -16.91
C VAL A 195 -13.27 3.47 -16.11
N SER A 196 -12.97 4.37 -15.20
CA SER A 196 -13.98 5.08 -14.39
C SER A 196 -14.07 6.55 -14.78
N LEU A 197 -15.30 7.02 -14.95
CA LEU A 197 -15.62 8.38 -15.36
C LEU A 197 -16.19 9.18 -14.18
N SER A 198 -15.92 10.47 -14.17
CA SER A 198 -16.41 11.38 -13.13
C SER A 198 -17.93 11.39 -12.95
N ASN A 199 -18.69 11.00 -13.99
CA ASN A 199 -20.16 10.90 -13.94
C ASN A 199 -20.68 9.60 -13.30
N GLY A 200 -19.83 8.79 -12.71
CA GLY A 200 -20.20 7.53 -12.08
C GLY A 200 -20.21 6.31 -13.00
N THR A 201 -19.91 6.46 -14.28
CA THR A 201 -19.89 5.33 -15.22
C THR A 201 -18.55 4.59 -15.15
N ILE A 202 -18.61 3.27 -15.18
CA ILE A 202 -17.46 2.38 -15.25
C ILE A 202 -17.57 1.51 -16.50
N TYR A 203 -16.45 1.32 -17.17
CA TYR A 203 -16.30 0.37 -18.28
C TYR A 203 -15.28 -0.67 -17.89
N THR A 204 -15.55 -1.92 -18.19
CA THR A 204 -14.57 -3.00 -18.20
C THR A 204 -14.22 -3.34 -19.64
N VAL A 205 -12.93 -3.41 -19.93
CA VAL A 205 -12.43 -3.62 -21.29
C VAL A 205 -11.51 -4.84 -21.29
N SER A 206 -11.73 -5.77 -22.21
CA SER A 206 -10.90 -6.97 -22.34
C SER A 206 -9.47 -6.63 -22.76
N PRO A 207 -8.51 -7.55 -22.60
CA PRO A 207 -7.14 -7.35 -23.13
C PRO A 207 -7.09 -7.10 -24.64
N GLN A 208 -8.15 -7.47 -25.39
CA GLN A 208 -8.29 -7.26 -26.83
C GLN A 208 -8.98 -5.95 -27.20
N GLY A 209 -9.35 -5.12 -26.21
CA GLY A 209 -10.00 -3.83 -26.43
C GLY A 209 -11.52 -3.87 -26.58
N THR A 210 -12.15 -5.03 -26.34
CA THR A 210 -13.61 -5.15 -26.38
C THR A 210 -14.21 -4.72 -25.05
N VAL A 211 -15.22 -3.83 -25.06
CA VAL A 211 -15.98 -3.49 -23.87
C VAL A 211 -16.77 -4.73 -23.41
N ILE A 212 -16.43 -5.23 -22.22
CA ILE A 212 -17.09 -6.37 -21.58
C ILE A 212 -18.41 -5.90 -20.96
N ALA A 213 -18.33 -4.81 -20.19
CA ALA A 213 -19.49 -4.24 -19.50
C ALA A 213 -19.40 -2.71 -19.39
N LYS A 214 -20.59 -2.10 -19.25
CA LYS A 214 -20.77 -0.69 -18.90
C LYS A 214 -21.81 -0.63 -17.80
N PHE A 215 -21.49 -0.01 -16.67
CA PHE A 215 -22.41 0.13 -15.54
C PHE A 215 -22.16 1.45 -14.82
N THR A 216 -23.08 1.80 -13.92
CA THR A 216 -23.02 3.04 -13.14
C THR A 216 -22.98 2.70 -11.66
N VAL A 217 -22.10 3.40 -10.93
CA VAL A 217 -22.05 3.29 -9.47
C VAL A 217 -23.37 3.80 -8.88
N PRO A 218 -24.04 3.02 -8.01
CA PRO A 218 -25.27 3.48 -7.37
C PRO A 218 -25.09 4.81 -6.64
N ASN A 219 -26.17 5.60 -6.54
CA ASN A 219 -26.18 6.92 -5.91
C ASN A 219 -25.28 7.96 -6.61
N ALA A 220 -25.11 7.84 -7.93
CA ALA A 220 -24.45 8.83 -8.77
C ALA A 220 -25.32 10.10 -8.90
N ASP A 221 -25.63 10.75 -7.78
CA ASP A 221 -26.33 12.02 -7.78
C ASP A 221 -25.34 13.19 -7.93
N GLN A 222 -25.88 14.38 -8.24
CA GLN A 222 -25.07 15.58 -8.48
C GLN A 222 -24.31 16.10 -7.24
N LYS A 223 -24.52 15.50 -6.07
CA LYS A 223 -23.87 15.87 -4.79
C LYS A 223 -22.60 15.08 -4.52
N LEU A 224 -22.33 14.03 -5.28
CA LEU A 224 -21.16 13.19 -5.13
C LEU A 224 -20.18 13.45 -6.26
N ALA A 225 -18.89 13.54 -5.93
CA ALA A 225 -17.83 13.80 -6.90
C ALA A 225 -16.56 13.00 -6.58
N GLY A 226 -15.64 12.98 -7.54
CA GLY A 226 -14.37 12.29 -7.40
C GLY A 226 -14.55 10.78 -7.41
N LEU A 227 -15.20 10.22 -8.47
CA LEU A 227 -15.26 8.76 -8.61
C LEU A 227 -13.86 8.17 -8.64
N VAL A 228 -13.61 7.23 -7.76
CA VAL A 228 -12.40 6.43 -7.71
C VAL A 228 -12.76 4.95 -7.87
N ALA A 229 -11.93 4.23 -8.58
CA ALA A 229 -12.09 2.80 -8.77
C ALA A 229 -10.74 2.10 -8.79
N ALA A 230 -10.69 0.90 -8.23
CA ALA A 230 -9.54 0.01 -8.30
C ALA A 230 -10.01 -1.39 -8.70
N VAL A 231 -9.20 -2.08 -9.48
CA VAL A 231 -9.45 -3.47 -9.87
C VAL A 231 -8.49 -4.38 -9.11
N ASP A 232 -8.98 -5.52 -8.64
CA ASP A 232 -8.13 -6.53 -8.02
C ASP A 232 -7.13 -7.13 -9.05
N PRO A 233 -6.00 -7.65 -8.62
CA PRO A 233 -4.99 -8.19 -9.55
C PRO A 233 -5.51 -9.30 -10.46
N THR A 234 -6.54 -10.04 -10.03
CA THR A 234 -7.14 -11.11 -10.85
C THR A 234 -8.14 -10.60 -11.90
N GLY A 235 -8.54 -9.32 -11.82
CA GLY A 235 -9.53 -8.73 -12.72
C GLY A 235 -10.96 -9.16 -12.45
N THR A 236 -11.24 -9.84 -11.36
CA THR A 236 -12.58 -10.40 -11.07
C THR A 236 -13.44 -9.51 -10.19
N ARG A 237 -12.83 -8.50 -9.55
CA ARG A 237 -13.53 -7.57 -8.65
C ARG A 237 -13.07 -6.14 -8.85
N ILE A 238 -14.01 -5.23 -8.74
CA ILE A 238 -13.79 -3.80 -8.87
C ILE A 238 -14.39 -3.13 -7.64
N LEU A 239 -13.57 -2.43 -6.87
CA LEU A 239 -14.06 -1.56 -5.80
C LEU A 239 -14.20 -0.14 -6.36
N ALA A 240 -15.37 0.47 -6.23
CA ALA A 240 -15.60 1.82 -6.72
C ALA A 240 -16.53 2.62 -5.81
N GLY A 241 -16.38 3.94 -5.83
CA GLY A 241 -17.24 4.87 -5.13
C GLY A 241 -16.72 6.30 -5.20
N TYR A 242 -17.46 7.23 -4.62
CA TYR A 242 -17.15 8.66 -4.67
C TYR A 242 -16.25 9.09 -3.51
N SER A 243 -15.28 9.96 -3.79
CA SER A 243 -14.30 10.42 -2.79
C SER A 243 -14.85 11.45 -1.81
N PHE A 244 -15.81 12.27 -2.25
CA PHE A 244 -16.35 13.33 -1.40
C PHE A 244 -17.79 13.73 -1.78
N ASN A 245 -18.46 14.33 -0.80
CA ASN A 245 -19.77 14.95 -0.99
C ASN A 245 -19.58 16.46 -1.28
N VAL A 246 -20.02 16.93 -2.45
CA VAL A 246 -19.91 18.33 -2.87
C VAL A 246 -20.66 19.28 -1.94
N SER A 247 -21.70 18.81 -1.24
CA SER A 247 -22.46 19.59 -0.26
C SER A 247 -21.73 19.81 1.07
N GLY A 248 -20.51 19.26 1.24
CA GLY A 248 -19.76 19.37 2.49
C GLY A 248 -20.28 18.51 3.64
N GLY A 249 -21.13 17.53 3.36
CA GLY A 249 -21.62 16.59 4.38
C GLY A 249 -20.52 15.66 4.87
N SER A 250 -20.51 15.40 6.19
CA SER A 250 -19.62 14.42 6.82
C SER A 250 -20.21 13.01 6.88
N GLU A 251 -21.23 12.73 6.07
CA GLU A 251 -21.85 11.41 6.05
C GLU A 251 -20.93 10.37 5.42
N PRO A 252 -20.91 9.15 5.97
CA PRO A 252 -20.16 8.05 5.39
C PRO A 252 -20.60 7.78 3.95
N LEU A 253 -19.61 7.58 3.06
CA LEU A 253 -19.85 7.38 1.64
C LEU A 253 -19.90 5.88 1.30
N PRO A 254 -20.90 5.40 0.57
CA PRO A 254 -20.95 4.02 0.13
C PRO A 254 -19.86 3.74 -0.92
N ARG A 255 -19.21 2.60 -0.78
CA ARG A 255 -18.35 1.99 -1.77
C ARG A 255 -18.97 0.66 -2.18
N TYR A 256 -18.79 0.29 -3.43
CA TYR A 256 -19.40 -0.92 -3.97
C TYR A 256 -18.33 -1.82 -4.56
N VAL A 257 -18.41 -3.10 -4.23
CA VAL A 257 -17.64 -4.13 -4.91
C VAL A 257 -18.51 -4.69 -6.03
N PHE A 258 -17.99 -4.67 -7.23
CA PHE A 258 -18.60 -5.22 -8.44
C PHE A 258 -17.83 -6.42 -8.94
N ASP A 259 -18.49 -7.32 -9.66
CA ASP A 259 -17.81 -8.24 -10.56
C ASP A 259 -17.46 -7.55 -11.90
N GLU A 260 -16.78 -8.25 -12.77
CA GLU A 260 -16.38 -7.75 -14.10
C GLU A 260 -17.54 -7.38 -15.01
N THR A 261 -18.75 -7.89 -14.72
CA THR A 261 -19.99 -7.60 -15.48
C THR A 261 -20.76 -6.38 -14.94
N GLY A 262 -20.32 -5.83 -13.80
CA GLY A 262 -20.96 -4.68 -13.14
C GLY A 262 -22.07 -5.06 -12.16
N LYS A 263 -22.21 -6.33 -11.80
CA LYS A 263 -23.12 -6.75 -10.73
C LYS A 263 -22.53 -6.40 -9.38
N VAL A 264 -23.32 -5.73 -8.54
CA VAL A 264 -22.93 -5.43 -7.15
C VAL A 264 -22.83 -6.73 -6.34
N ILE A 265 -21.66 -6.98 -5.78
CA ILE A 265 -21.37 -8.13 -4.89
C ILE A 265 -21.54 -7.71 -3.44
N ALA A 266 -21.03 -6.53 -3.08
CA ALA A 266 -21.09 -6.00 -1.72
C ALA A 266 -21.17 -4.48 -1.72
N GLN A 267 -21.72 -3.92 -0.64
CA GLN A 267 -21.64 -2.51 -0.29
C GLN A 267 -20.84 -2.38 1.00
N VAL A 268 -19.88 -1.47 0.99
CA VAL A 268 -19.04 -1.13 2.14
C VAL A 268 -19.27 0.35 2.46
N THR A 269 -19.48 0.65 3.72
CA THR A 269 -19.55 2.03 4.18
C THR A 269 -18.14 2.48 4.55
N ALA A 270 -17.65 3.52 3.89
CA ALA A 270 -16.37 4.16 4.18
C ALA A 270 -16.61 5.49 4.90
N ASP A 271 -15.68 5.90 5.76
CA ASP A 271 -15.74 7.24 6.35
C ASP A 271 -15.71 8.30 5.25
N ALA A 272 -16.41 9.43 5.49
CA ALA A 272 -16.47 10.54 4.53
C ALA A 272 -15.07 11.12 4.21
N ASP A 273 -14.12 10.92 5.12
CA ASP A 273 -12.74 11.38 5.00
C ASP A 273 -11.81 10.36 4.31
N ASN A 274 -12.35 9.30 3.66
CA ASN A 274 -11.57 8.28 2.95
C ASN A 274 -11.58 8.55 1.43
N PRO A 275 -10.76 9.49 0.93
CA PRO A 275 -10.78 9.90 -0.46
C PRO A 275 -10.12 8.90 -1.41
N GLY A 276 -9.24 8.02 -0.90
CA GLY A 276 -8.42 7.12 -1.71
C GLY A 276 -8.90 5.68 -1.70
N ILE A 277 -8.85 5.04 -2.87
CA ILE A 277 -8.95 3.59 -3.04
C ILE A 277 -7.68 3.13 -3.74
N GLN A 278 -7.02 2.12 -3.21
CA GLN A 278 -5.89 1.46 -3.86
C GLN A 278 -5.98 -0.05 -3.68
N THR A 279 -5.13 -0.78 -4.37
CA THR A 279 -4.93 -2.22 -4.15
C THR A 279 -3.58 -2.45 -3.50
N ALA A 280 -3.54 -3.35 -2.53
CA ALA A 280 -2.31 -3.85 -1.94
C ALA A 280 -2.41 -5.37 -1.83
N GLY A 281 -1.50 -6.09 -2.48
CA GLY A 281 -1.63 -7.53 -2.66
C GLY A 281 -2.98 -7.88 -3.32
N ASN A 282 -3.75 -8.78 -2.72
CA ASN A 282 -5.08 -9.18 -3.19
C ASN A 282 -6.22 -8.45 -2.46
N CYS A 283 -5.94 -7.34 -1.82
CA CYS A 283 -6.89 -6.60 -1.01
C CYS A 283 -7.15 -5.22 -1.61
N PHE A 284 -8.33 -4.67 -1.32
CA PHE A 284 -8.63 -3.26 -1.49
C PHE A 284 -8.32 -2.49 -0.22
N VAL A 285 -7.82 -1.29 -0.35
CA VAL A 285 -7.49 -0.40 0.76
C VAL A 285 -8.24 0.92 0.58
N LEU A 286 -9.00 1.29 1.59
CA LEU A 286 -9.62 2.61 1.72
C LEU A 286 -8.71 3.46 2.60
N LEU A 287 -8.09 4.49 2.02
CA LEU A 287 -7.17 5.38 2.73
C LEU A 287 -7.89 6.63 3.22
N GLY A 288 -7.58 7.07 4.42
CA GLY A 288 -8.13 8.28 5.04
C GLY A 288 -7.73 8.38 6.52
N ARG A 289 -8.57 9.03 7.33
CA ARG A 289 -8.38 9.04 8.79
C ARG A 289 -8.49 7.65 9.40
N THR A 290 -9.42 6.86 8.89
CA THR A 290 -9.52 5.42 9.14
C THR A 290 -9.07 4.69 7.89
N VAL A 291 -8.27 3.66 8.06
CA VAL A 291 -7.91 2.75 6.96
C VAL A 291 -8.76 1.51 7.11
N ASP A 292 -9.48 1.17 6.07
CA ASP A 292 -10.14 -0.12 5.96
C ASP A 292 -9.45 -0.97 4.90
N LEU A 293 -9.02 -2.14 5.29
CA LEU A 293 -8.53 -3.18 4.39
C LEU A 293 -9.66 -4.18 4.17
N LEU A 294 -9.98 -4.40 2.91
CA LEU A 294 -11.05 -5.29 2.49
C LEU A 294 -10.48 -6.43 1.66
N ASP A 295 -11.03 -7.62 1.82
CA ASP A 295 -10.79 -8.67 0.84
C ASP A 295 -11.46 -8.32 -0.51
N LYS A 296 -11.22 -9.16 -1.51
CA LYS A 296 -11.79 -8.95 -2.86
C LYS A 296 -13.32 -8.92 -2.89
N ASP A 297 -14.01 -9.54 -1.94
CA ASP A 297 -15.47 -9.59 -1.88
C ASP A 297 -16.07 -8.52 -0.94
N GLY A 298 -15.22 -7.59 -0.43
CA GLY A 298 -15.62 -6.45 0.38
C GLY A 298 -15.74 -6.73 1.87
N LYS A 299 -15.32 -7.91 2.34
CA LYS A 299 -15.25 -8.20 3.77
C LYS A 299 -14.09 -7.44 4.39
N ARG A 300 -14.35 -6.72 5.48
CA ARG A 300 -13.33 -5.98 6.22
C ARG A 300 -12.42 -6.94 6.96
N LEU A 301 -11.11 -6.88 6.64
CA LEU A 301 -10.04 -7.65 7.28
C LEU A 301 -9.39 -6.87 8.42
N LEU A 302 -9.19 -5.57 8.21
CA LEU A 302 -8.54 -4.68 9.16
C LEU A 302 -9.24 -3.32 9.12
N SER A 303 -9.40 -2.70 10.29
CA SER A 303 -9.73 -1.28 10.41
C SER A 303 -8.75 -0.65 11.40
N ALA A 304 -8.04 0.37 10.98
CA ALA A 304 -7.02 1.05 11.77
C ALA A 304 -7.12 2.55 11.62
N SER A 305 -6.88 3.26 12.72
CA SER A 305 -6.81 4.73 12.72
C SER A 305 -5.74 5.20 13.68
N LYS A 306 -5.24 6.40 13.43
CA LYS A 306 -4.34 7.12 14.34
C LYS A 306 -4.89 8.52 14.55
N LEU A 307 -5.11 8.92 15.80
CA LEU A 307 -5.65 10.23 16.14
C LEU A 307 -4.78 11.35 15.53
N ASN A 308 -5.39 12.30 14.84
CA ASN A 308 -4.76 13.42 14.12
C ASN A 308 -3.88 13.03 12.93
N PHE A 309 -3.97 11.79 12.44
CA PHE A 309 -3.21 11.33 11.28
C PHE A 309 -4.16 10.88 10.16
N ASN A 310 -3.69 11.05 8.93
CA ASN A 310 -4.29 10.43 7.74
C ASN A 310 -3.36 9.35 7.21
N ALA A 311 -3.92 8.23 6.82
CA ALA A 311 -3.16 7.23 6.07
C ALA A 311 -2.92 7.72 4.66
N ILE A 312 -1.69 7.59 4.20
CA ILE A 312 -1.25 8.02 2.88
C ILE A 312 -0.83 6.86 2.00
N ASP A 313 -0.49 5.72 2.59
CA ASP A 313 -0.10 4.53 1.83
C ASP A 313 -0.26 3.24 2.64
N ALA A 314 -0.35 2.11 1.93
CA ALA A 314 -0.43 0.78 2.50
C ALA A 314 0.34 -0.24 1.67
N SER A 315 0.99 -1.18 2.33
CA SER A 315 1.72 -2.27 1.69
C SER A 315 1.47 -3.59 2.43
N ILE A 316 1.28 -4.68 1.69
CA ILE A 316 1.00 -6.00 2.26
C ILE A 316 2.12 -6.96 1.88
N SER A 317 2.56 -7.74 2.85
CA SER A 317 3.50 -8.83 2.65
C SER A 317 3.13 -10.02 3.53
N GLY A 318 2.71 -11.11 2.90
CA GLY A 318 2.23 -12.29 3.62
C GLY A 318 1.00 -11.99 4.47
N GLU A 319 1.12 -12.22 5.78
CA GLU A 319 0.06 -11.97 6.77
C GLU A 319 0.18 -10.58 7.44
N ASP A 320 1.13 -9.76 7.03
CA ASP A 320 1.37 -8.44 7.61
C ASP A 320 0.91 -7.33 6.64
N CYS A 321 0.29 -6.30 7.21
CA CYS A 321 -0.06 -5.06 6.54
C CYS A 321 0.66 -3.89 7.21
N ALA A 322 1.44 -3.16 6.45
CA ALA A 322 2.06 -1.93 6.90
C ALA A 322 1.24 -0.73 6.40
N LEU A 323 0.90 0.16 7.31
CA LEU A 323 0.15 1.37 7.07
C LEU A 323 1.01 2.59 7.41
N LEU A 324 1.16 3.47 6.44
CA LEU A 324 1.89 4.74 6.61
C LEU A 324 0.89 5.87 6.82
N PHE A 325 1.04 6.57 7.93
CA PHE A 325 0.21 7.70 8.31
C PHE A 325 1.04 8.99 8.36
N GLN A 326 0.42 10.09 7.98
CA GLN A 326 0.98 11.44 8.11
C GLN A 326 0.07 12.27 9.03
N GLU A 327 0.67 13.00 9.96
CA GLU A 327 -0.06 13.92 10.85
C GLU A 327 -0.65 15.09 10.08
N GLN A 328 -1.89 15.43 10.39
CA GLN A 328 -2.52 16.66 9.91
C GLN A 328 -1.95 17.85 10.68
N THR A 329 -0.90 18.45 10.18
CA THR A 329 -0.29 19.64 10.79
C THR A 329 -0.15 20.76 9.77
N SER A 330 -0.23 22.00 10.23
CA SER A 330 0.08 23.20 9.46
C SER A 330 1.56 23.57 9.51
N SER A 331 2.39 22.79 10.21
CA SER A 331 3.83 23.04 10.35
C SER A 331 4.58 22.61 9.08
N GLN A 332 5.78 23.17 8.87
CA GLN A 332 6.67 22.75 7.79
C GLN A 332 7.28 21.36 8.02
N THR A 333 7.14 20.83 9.22
CA THR A 333 7.63 19.50 9.60
C THR A 333 6.44 18.53 9.67
N ALA A 334 6.45 17.51 8.84
CA ALA A 334 5.46 16.45 8.89
C ALA A 334 5.89 15.36 9.89
N VAL A 335 4.94 14.88 10.67
CA VAL A 335 5.15 13.70 11.53
C VAL A 335 4.56 12.48 10.82
N TYR A 336 5.36 11.43 10.71
CA TYR A 336 4.95 10.17 10.12
C TYR A 336 4.87 9.08 11.17
N PHE A 337 3.90 8.22 11.01
CA PHE A 337 3.73 7.02 11.81
C PHE A 337 3.57 5.82 10.89
N LEU A 338 4.40 4.81 11.06
CA LEU A 338 4.31 3.53 10.40
C LEU A 338 3.85 2.48 11.40
N GLY A 339 2.74 1.80 11.10
CA GLY A 339 2.24 0.68 11.88
C GLY A 339 2.20 -0.59 11.04
N VAL A 340 2.77 -1.68 11.55
CA VAL A 340 2.66 -3.01 10.94
C VAL A 340 1.64 -3.82 11.73
N TYR A 341 0.60 -4.24 11.07
CA TYR A 341 -0.55 -4.94 11.64
C TYR A 341 -0.61 -6.38 11.15
N ASP A 342 -1.07 -7.28 12.00
CA ASP A 342 -1.43 -8.63 11.65
C ASP A 342 -2.79 -8.66 10.94
N LEU A 343 -2.86 -9.23 9.76
CA LEU A 343 -4.10 -9.28 8.96
C LEU A 343 -5.17 -10.23 9.53
N GLN A 344 -4.75 -11.24 10.29
CA GLN A 344 -5.69 -12.21 10.86
C GLN A 344 -6.35 -11.67 12.13
N THR A 345 -5.59 -10.95 12.96
CA THR A 345 -6.04 -10.48 14.28
C THR A 345 -6.34 -9.00 14.34
N GLY A 346 -5.89 -8.21 13.35
CA GLY A 346 -5.94 -6.75 13.37
C GLY A 346 -4.99 -6.11 14.40
N ALA A 347 -4.14 -6.88 15.05
CA ALA A 347 -3.28 -6.38 16.12
C ALA A 347 -2.07 -5.63 15.56
N LEU A 348 -1.75 -4.47 16.15
CA LEU A 348 -0.50 -3.76 15.89
C LEU A 348 0.68 -4.60 16.39
N LYS A 349 1.52 -5.08 15.47
CA LYS A 349 2.72 -5.87 15.79
C LYS A 349 3.93 -5.00 16.05
N ARG A 350 4.13 -3.97 15.23
CA ARG A 350 5.33 -3.14 15.20
C ARG A 350 4.98 -1.72 14.80
N GLN A 351 5.79 -0.76 15.24
CA GLN A 351 5.60 0.65 14.90
C GLN A 351 6.91 1.41 14.83
N TRP A 352 6.87 2.52 14.09
CA TRP A 352 7.93 3.52 14.01
C TRP A 352 7.30 4.89 13.82
N SER A 353 7.97 5.94 14.27
CA SER A 353 7.53 7.31 14.03
C SER A 353 8.73 8.23 13.91
N THR A 354 8.59 9.26 13.09
CA THR A 354 9.60 10.31 12.92
C THR A 354 8.93 11.63 12.60
N ALA A 355 9.66 12.71 12.85
CA ALA A 355 9.30 14.07 12.44
C ALA A 355 10.33 14.55 11.42
N GLU A 356 9.88 14.83 10.19
CA GLU A 356 10.76 15.14 9.08
C GLU A 356 10.29 16.39 8.32
N SER A 357 11.23 17.15 7.80
CA SER A 357 10.95 18.29 6.93
C SER A 357 10.72 17.88 5.45
N SER A 358 11.04 16.66 5.10
CA SER A 358 10.85 16.10 3.75
C SER A 358 9.66 15.15 3.71
N GLU A 359 8.96 15.14 2.60
CA GLU A 359 7.83 14.24 2.36
C GLU A 359 8.31 12.81 2.11
N ILE A 360 7.62 11.81 2.68
CA ILE A 360 7.78 10.41 2.27
C ILE A 360 7.10 10.24 0.92
N ARG A 361 7.87 9.90 -0.10
CA ARG A 361 7.40 9.80 -1.49
C ARG A 361 7.02 8.40 -1.91
N VAL A 362 7.71 7.41 -1.36
CA VAL A 362 7.50 6.00 -1.72
C VAL A 362 7.63 5.15 -0.48
N PHE A 363 6.75 4.18 -0.38
CA PHE A 363 6.73 3.21 0.70
C PHE A 363 6.45 1.81 0.16
N GLN A 364 7.16 0.83 0.69
CA GLN A 364 6.96 -0.60 0.39
C GLN A 364 7.30 -1.43 1.63
N MET A 365 6.64 -2.58 1.78
CA MET A 365 6.98 -3.57 2.79
C MET A 365 7.34 -4.92 2.15
N PRO A 366 8.57 -5.07 1.67
CA PRO A 366 9.06 -6.35 1.17
C PRO A 366 9.41 -7.30 2.33
N GLY A 367 8.65 -8.36 2.49
CA GLY A 367 8.83 -9.30 3.60
C GLY A 367 8.62 -8.67 4.96
N MET A 368 9.62 -8.72 5.85
CA MET A 368 9.57 -8.10 7.18
C MET A 368 10.17 -6.69 7.23
N HIS A 369 10.76 -6.22 6.14
CA HIS A 369 11.33 -4.88 6.05
C HIS A 369 10.27 -3.87 5.63
N SER A 370 10.38 -2.65 6.14
CA SER A 370 9.62 -1.50 5.66
C SER A 370 10.60 -0.52 5.04
N VAL A 371 10.44 -0.22 3.77
CA VAL A 371 11.36 0.63 3.01
C VAL A 371 10.64 1.94 2.68
N LEU A 372 11.26 3.04 3.07
CA LEU A 372 10.73 4.38 2.95
C LEU A 372 11.70 5.25 2.15
N ALA A 373 11.19 6.03 1.22
CA ALA A 373 11.96 7.07 0.53
C ALA A 373 11.60 8.44 1.06
N LEU A 374 12.57 9.14 1.63
CA LEU A 374 12.44 10.44 2.27
C LEU A 374 13.49 11.40 1.72
N GLY A 375 13.07 12.43 0.98
CA GLY A 375 14.02 13.28 0.26
C GLY A 375 14.87 12.45 -0.71
N THR A 376 16.20 12.50 -0.57
CA THR A 376 17.15 11.66 -1.32
C THR A 376 17.62 10.43 -0.52
N GLY A 377 17.06 10.19 0.67
CA GLY A 377 17.37 9.05 1.51
C GLY A 377 16.39 7.89 1.35
N ILE A 378 16.90 6.70 1.53
CA ILE A 378 16.10 5.45 1.60
C ILE A 378 16.40 4.81 2.93
N PHE A 379 15.37 4.66 3.74
CA PHE A 379 15.45 4.09 5.08
C PHE A 379 14.83 2.70 5.07
N VAL A 380 15.57 1.74 5.57
CA VAL A 380 15.09 0.37 5.75
C VAL A 380 14.87 0.14 7.23
N LEU A 381 13.64 -0.22 7.57
CA LEU A 381 13.21 -0.52 8.94
C LEU A 381 12.98 -2.02 9.08
N ALA A 382 13.51 -2.60 10.13
CA ALA A 382 13.27 -3.99 10.51
C ALA A 382 12.90 -4.12 11.99
N PRO A 383 12.37 -5.27 12.42
CA PRO A 383 12.04 -5.56 13.82
C PRO A 383 13.22 -5.45 14.76
#